data_279015ce0ade693270c951eae9e104e8
#
_entry.id   279015ce0ade693270c951eae9e104e8
#
_cell.length_a   1.000
_cell.length_b   1.000
_cell.length_c   1.000
_cell.angle_alpha   90.00
_cell.angle_beta   90.00
_cell.angle_gamma   90.00
#
_symmetry.space_group_name_H-M   'P 1'
#
loop_
_entity.id
_entity.type
_entity.pdbx_description
1 polymer ?
#
loop_
_entity_poly.entity_id
_entity_poly.type
_entity_poly.pdbx_seq_one_letter_code
_entity_poly.pdbx_strand_id
1 'polypeptide(L)'
;MKLRHLGAFTAIAALAFSACNAAPGASGGSTKGTVYFAIELPQQGSEKAASDPIINGIKLAVKQAGGTAGGYKIEIPASVIKDDALNGAHDPQTGANNMSQLVADEKVVGVIGPLNSSVAKAQIPITNAGGLPQCSPANTNPDLTKGDAGKQLRTKPNNYVRVVTTDDVQGPAAAQYIYDTLKKTSVYIIDDTETFGKGVADAFEADFKARGGTVTKHDGAPKTTQDYVTIMTAAASGSPQAIYFGGVTATGGARILLAAEQAGLGDVPYVGPDGINDGSATTKDSFLNLAGDKAKNSYSTLAGIGTFAGKEKFDADYKAEYGIDATGYAAQGFACAQILLDALGRAGATNPADMVKLREAVRVAMVDSSHTYKTIQGDITFTAEGDTSQRIVSIYSFDATAKDWKFETQVDYATK
;
A
#
# COMPACT_ATOMS: atom_id res chain seq x y z
N MET A 1 -78.99 -38.35 34.55
CA MET A 1 -79.96 -37.37 33.99
C MET A 1 -79.23 -36.60 32.91
N LYS A 2 -79.42 -36.97 31.67
CA LYS A 2 -80.07 -36.21 30.59
C LYS A 2 -79.70 -34.75 30.63
N LEU A 3 -79.03 -34.17 29.59
CA LEU A 3 -79.58 -33.85 28.30
C LEU A 3 -78.51 -33.51 27.29
N ARG A 4 -78.70 -33.91 26.05
CA ARG A 4 -78.06 -33.56 24.79
C ARG A 4 -78.37 -32.09 24.45
N HIS A 5 -77.45 -31.41 23.75
CA HIS A 5 -77.85 -30.59 22.63
C HIS A 5 -76.75 -30.51 21.56
N LEU A 6 -77.20 -30.75 20.37
CA LEU A 6 -76.56 -30.60 19.05
C LEU A 6 -76.27 -29.14 18.76
N GLY A 7 -75.33 -28.91 17.91
CA GLY A 7 -75.26 -27.63 17.20
C GLY A 7 -74.01 -27.30 16.42
N ALA A 8 -74.18 -27.56 15.12
CA ALA A 8 -73.56 -26.80 14.01
C ALA A 8 -72.06 -26.82 13.73
N PHE A 9 -71.69 -27.59 12.73
CA PHE A 9 -70.51 -27.47 11.91
C PHE A 9 -70.57 -26.17 11.08
N THR A 10 -69.56 -25.27 11.25
CA THR A 10 -69.32 -24.23 10.28
C THR A 10 -67.92 -24.49 9.71
N ALA A 11 -67.96 -24.93 8.45
CA ALA A 11 -66.69 -25.08 7.67
C ALA A 11 -66.17 -23.70 7.28
N ILE A 12 -64.96 -23.33 7.82
CA ILE A 12 -64.22 -22.19 7.34
C ILE A 12 -63.14 -22.71 6.39
N ALA A 13 -63.35 -22.41 5.09
CA ALA A 13 -62.35 -22.67 4.07
C ALA A 13 -61.12 -21.75 4.28
N ALA A 14 -60.03 -22.34 4.71
CA ALA A 14 -58.73 -21.65 4.76
C ALA A 14 -58.15 -21.59 3.34
N LEU A 15 -58.20 -20.41 2.72
CA LEU A 15 -57.46 -20.08 1.53
C LEU A 15 -55.99 -20.01 1.91
N ALA A 16 -55.21 -21.05 1.58
CA ALA A 16 -53.77 -21.03 1.65
C ALA A 16 -53.22 -20.09 0.55
N PHE A 17 -52.83 -18.88 0.93
CA PHE A 17 -51.95 -18.04 0.10
C PHE A 17 -50.53 -18.65 0.17
N SER A 18 -50.19 -19.43 -0.85
CA SER A 18 -48.79 -19.76 -1.13
C SER A 18 -48.06 -18.47 -1.57
N ALA A 19 -47.51 -17.78 -0.62
CA ALA A 19 -46.48 -16.77 -0.91
C ALA A 19 -45.22 -17.51 -1.38
N CYS A 20 -45.04 -17.61 -2.69
CA CYS A 20 -43.74 -17.92 -3.27
C CYS A 20 -42.77 -16.81 -2.86
N ASN A 21 -41.98 -17.08 -1.80
CA ASN A 21 -40.80 -16.33 -1.51
C ASN A 21 -39.79 -16.69 -2.61
N ALA A 22 -39.85 -15.98 -3.75
CA ALA A 22 -38.81 -15.99 -4.72
C ALA A 22 -37.59 -15.32 -4.05
N ALA A 23 -36.62 -16.12 -3.59
CA ALA A 23 -35.28 -15.64 -3.37
C ALA A 23 -34.86 -14.85 -4.62
N PRO A 24 -34.16 -13.69 -4.47
CA PRO A 24 -33.65 -13.03 -5.64
C PRO A 24 -32.71 -14.02 -6.33
N GLY A 25 -33.19 -14.61 -7.41
CA GLY A 25 -32.38 -15.46 -8.26
C GLY A 25 -31.20 -14.65 -8.72
N ALA A 26 -29.99 -15.12 -8.39
CA ALA A 26 -28.80 -14.68 -9.06
C ALA A 26 -29.07 -14.83 -10.57
N SER A 27 -29.30 -13.69 -11.24
CA SER A 27 -29.40 -13.65 -12.68
C SER A 27 -28.01 -14.07 -13.19
N GLY A 28 -27.87 -15.31 -13.58
CA GLY A 28 -26.74 -15.84 -14.31
C GLY A 28 -26.68 -15.20 -15.70
N GLY A 29 -26.41 -13.90 -15.75
CA GLY A 29 -26.03 -13.23 -16.98
C GLY A 29 -24.74 -13.86 -17.46
N SER A 30 -24.68 -14.30 -18.72
CA SER A 30 -23.45 -14.81 -19.32
C SER A 30 -22.37 -13.73 -19.17
N THR A 31 -21.24 -14.09 -18.55
CA THR A 31 -20.11 -13.17 -18.44
C THR A 31 -19.55 -12.88 -19.83
N LYS A 32 -19.10 -11.65 -20.08
CA LYS A 32 -18.44 -11.21 -21.31
C LYS A 32 -17.08 -11.90 -21.53
N GLY A 33 -16.61 -12.64 -20.54
CA GLY A 33 -15.32 -13.33 -20.53
C GLY A 33 -14.60 -13.20 -19.20
N THR A 34 -13.39 -13.74 -19.13
CA THR A 34 -12.53 -13.68 -17.96
C THR A 34 -11.35 -12.75 -18.22
N VAL A 35 -11.10 -11.85 -17.29
CA VAL A 35 -9.95 -10.92 -17.27
C VAL A 35 -9.11 -11.15 -16.02
N TYR A 36 -7.86 -10.71 -16.04
CA TYR A 36 -6.93 -10.84 -14.93
C TYR A 36 -6.58 -9.48 -14.33
N PHE A 37 -6.64 -9.40 -13.01
CA PHE A 37 -5.89 -8.40 -12.25
C PHE A 37 -4.56 -9.02 -11.84
N ALA A 38 -3.48 -8.40 -12.29
CA ALA A 38 -2.14 -8.85 -11.94
C ALA A 38 -1.65 -8.18 -10.64
N ILE A 39 -0.76 -8.86 -9.96
CA ILE A 39 -0.06 -8.36 -8.77
C ILE A 39 1.44 -8.47 -9.03
N GLU A 40 2.16 -7.40 -8.74
CA GLU A 40 3.62 -7.39 -8.88
C GLU A 40 4.22 -6.73 -7.65
N LEU A 41 4.81 -7.55 -6.78
CA LEU A 41 5.32 -7.18 -5.45
C LEU A 41 6.45 -8.15 -5.06
N PRO A 42 7.47 -7.72 -4.27
CA PRO A 42 8.51 -8.64 -3.79
C PRO A 42 7.93 -9.67 -2.82
N GLN A 43 8.22 -10.96 -3.04
CA GLN A 43 7.65 -12.07 -2.27
C GLN A 43 8.71 -12.90 -1.55
N GLN A 44 9.93 -12.37 -1.42
CA GLN A 44 11.06 -13.01 -0.75
C GLN A 44 11.74 -12.04 0.22
N GLY A 45 12.50 -12.62 1.18
CA GLY A 45 13.22 -11.85 2.18
C GLY A 45 12.30 -11.04 3.10
N SER A 46 12.81 -9.97 3.67
CA SER A 46 12.06 -9.11 4.58
C SER A 46 10.96 -8.31 3.89
N GLU A 47 11.04 -8.06 2.59
CA GLU A 47 9.97 -7.34 1.87
C GLU A 47 8.69 -8.16 1.68
N LYS A 48 8.77 -9.50 1.85
CA LYS A 48 7.59 -10.34 1.91
C LYS A 48 6.64 -9.92 3.05
N ALA A 49 7.19 -9.49 4.17
CA ALA A 49 6.42 -9.00 5.30
C ALA A 49 5.52 -7.80 4.94
N ALA A 50 6.02 -6.89 4.10
CA ALA A 50 5.25 -5.75 3.59
C ALA A 50 4.27 -6.16 2.46
N SER A 51 4.65 -7.13 1.63
CA SER A 51 3.91 -7.51 0.41
C SER A 51 2.70 -8.40 0.69
N ASP A 52 2.83 -9.40 1.58
CA ASP A 52 1.73 -10.34 1.90
C ASP A 52 0.45 -9.62 2.34
N PRO A 53 0.50 -8.60 3.24
CA PRO A 53 -0.70 -7.85 3.60
C PRO A 53 -1.36 -7.14 2.43
N ILE A 54 -0.58 -6.59 1.51
CA ILE A 54 -1.08 -5.93 0.30
C ILE A 54 -1.78 -6.94 -0.61
N ILE A 55 -1.13 -8.09 -0.90
CA ILE A 55 -1.69 -9.17 -1.73
C ILE A 55 -3.03 -9.65 -1.16
N ASN A 56 -3.09 -9.83 0.15
CA ASN A 56 -4.31 -10.23 0.84
C ASN A 56 -5.40 -9.16 0.73
N GLY A 57 -5.07 -7.89 0.92
CA GLY A 57 -5.99 -6.77 0.75
C GLY A 57 -6.60 -6.74 -0.66
N ILE A 58 -5.77 -6.90 -1.70
CA ILE A 58 -6.20 -6.97 -3.10
C ILE A 58 -7.20 -8.12 -3.31
N LYS A 59 -6.84 -9.32 -2.85
CA LYS A 59 -7.69 -10.52 -3.00
C LYS A 59 -9.01 -10.37 -2.24
N LEU A 60 -8.98 -9.79 -1.04
CA LEU A 60 -10.17 -9.53 -0.25
C LEU A 60 -11.14 -8.58 -0.97
N ALA A 61 -10.63 -7.49 -1.56
CA ALA A 61 -11.45 -6.54 -2.31
C ALA A 61 -12.15 -7.21 -3.51
N VAL A 62 -11.41 -7.99 -4.30
CA VAL A 62 -11.98 -8.73 -5.45
C VAL A 62 -13.02 -9.74 -4.97
N LYS A 63 -12.75 -10.46 -3.86
CA LYS A 63 -13.70 -11.42 -3.27
C LYS A 63 -14.97 -10.72 -2.81
N GLN A 64 -14.87 -9.60 -2.10
CA GLN A 64 -16.02 -8.85 -1.61
C GLN A 64 -16.85 -8.22 -2.74
N ALA A 65 -16.23 -7.93 -3.88
CA ALA A 65 -16.93 -7.50 -5.09
C ALA A 65 -17.61 -8.66 -5.87
N GLY A 66 -17.57 -9.88 -5.34
CA GLY A 66 -18.14 -11.06 -6.00
C GLY A 66 -17.33 -11.55 -7.21
N GLY A 67 -16.09 -11.13 -7.36
CA GLY A 67 -15.18 -11.56 -8.44
C GLY A 67 -15.61 -11.11 -9.83
N THR A 68 -16.41 -10.05 -9.94
CA THR A 68 -16.91 -9.56 -11.24
C THR A 68 -16.99 -8.03 -11.28
N ALA A 69 -16.73 -7.43 -12.46
CA ALA A 69 -17.03 -6.03 -12.74
C ALA A 69 -17.27 -5.83 -14.24
N GLY A 70 -18.10 -4.88 -14.61
CA GLY A 70 -18.39 -4.53 -16.03
C GLY A 70 -18.92 -5.67 -16.89
N GLY A 71 -19.40 -6.76 -16.28
CA GLY A 71 -19.83 -7.98 -16.96
C GLY A 71 -18.69 -8.99 -17.20
N TYR A 72 -17.47 -8.74 -16.73
CA TYR A 72 -16.35 -9.66 -16.81
C TYR A 72 -16.14 -10.40 -15.47
N LYS A 73 -15.73 -11.67 -15.56
CA LYS A 73 -15.19 -12.42 -14.42
C LYS A 73 -13.74 -11.98 -14.18
N ILE A 74 -13.38 -11.73 -12.93
CA ILE A 74 -12.03 -11.33 -12.54
C ILE A 74 -11.34 -12.50 -11.86
N GLU A 75 -10.16 -12.85 -12.33
CA GLU A 75 -9.30 -13.85 -11.72
C GLU A 75 -7.91 -13.27 -11.42
N ILE A 76 -7.25 -13.83 -10.40
CA ILE A 76 -5.86 -13.53 -10.01
C ILE A 76 -5.12 -14.88 -9.97
N PRO A 77 -4.87 -15.54 -11.12
CA PRO A 77 -4.15 -16.79 -11.13
C PRO A 77 -2.68 -16.59 -10.74
N ALA A 78 -2.03 -17.65 -10.23
CA ALA A 78 -0.63 -17.58 -9.80
C ALA A 78 0.32 -17.09 -10.92
N SER A 79 -0.01 -17.32 -12.18
CA SER A 79 0.78 -16.88 -13.33
C SER A 79 0.91 -15.35 -13.46
N VAL A 80 -0.04 -14.60 -12.92
CA VAL A 80 -0.04 -13.12 -12.94
C VAL A 80 0.30 -12.50 -11.58
N ILE A 81 0.67 -13.32 -10.59
CA ILE A 81 1.28 -12.85 -9.33
C ILE A 81 2.79 -12.96 -9.52
N LYS A 82 3.46 -11.82 -9.67
CA LYS A 82 4.87 -11.73 -9.97
C LYS A 82 5.67 -11.27 -8.76
N ASP A 83 6.88 -11.80 -8.65
CA ASP A 83 7.86 -11.52 -7.61
C ASP A 83 9.03 -10.75 -8.24
N ASP A 84 9.28 -9.52 -7.80
CA ASP A 84 10.42 -8.73 -8.25
C ASP A 84 11.65 -8.89 -7.36
N ALA A 85 11.58 -9.71 -6.31
CA ALA A 85 12.73 -9.91 -5.43
C ALA A 85 13.81 -10.78 -6.06
N LEU A 86 15.06 -10.35 -5.88
CA LEU A 86 16.28 -11.09 -6.19
C LEU A 86 17.19 -11.08 -4.96
N ASN A 87 17.63 -12.27 -4.53
CA ASN A 87 18.46 -12.43 -3.33
C ASN A 87 17.83 -11.81 -2.05
N GLY A 88 16.51 -11.86 -1.94
CA GLY A 88 15.78 -11.44 -0.75
C GLY A 88 15.44 -9.94 -0.66
N ALA A 89 15.72 -9.17 -1.69
CA ALA A 89 15.33 -7.77 -1.80
C ALA A 89 14.82 -7.47 -3.22
N HIS A 90 14.05 -6.39 -3.37
CA HIS A 90 13.55 -5.94 -4.66
C HIS A 90 14.67 -5.71 -5.70
N ASP A 91 14.35 -6.01 -6.96
CA ASP A 91 15.25 -5.83 -8.10
C ASP A 91 14.51 -5.18 -9.28
N PRO A 92 14.92 -3.96 -9.69
CA PRO A 92 14.26 -3.23 -10.77
C PRO A 92 14.28 -3.97 -12.12
N GLN A 93 15.33 -4.76 -12.42
CA GLN A 93 15.42 -5.49 -13.67
C GLN A 93 14.47 -6.68 -13.70
N THR A 94 14.35 -7.40 -12.58
CA THR A 94 13.36 -8.48 -12.43
C THR A 94 11.95 -7.93 -12.56
N GLY A 95 11.66 -6.81 -11.90
CA GLY A 95 10.37 -6.12 -12.02
C GLY A 95 10.06 -5.68 -13.46
N ALA A 96 11.03 -5.15 -14.20
CA ALA A 96 10.87 -4.79 -15.62
C ALA A 96 10.55 -6.01 -16.49
N ASN A 97 11.23 -7.13 -16.25
CA ASN A 97 10.99 -8.39 -16.97
C ASN A 97 9.57 -8.93 -16.67
N ASN A 98 9.16 -8.89 -15.41
CA ASN A 98 7.81 -9.26 -14.98
C ASN A 98 6.74 -8.43 -15.70
N MET A 99 6.93 -7.10 -15.73
CA MET A 99 5.99 -6.20 -16.41
C MET A 99 5.89 -6.45 -17.90
N SER A 100 7.01 -6.77 -18.56
CA SER A 100 7.01 -7.14 -19.98
C SER A 100 6.14 -8.37 -20.25
N GLN A 101 6.19 -9.38 -19.35
CA GLN A 101 5.34 -10.57 -19.44
C GLN A 101 3.85 -10.23 -19.21
N LEU A 102 3.55 -9.39 -18.21
CA LEU A 102 2.17 -8.99 -17.89
C LEU A 102 1.55 -8.14 -19.01
N VAL A 103 2.33 -7.26 -19.64
CA VAL A 103 1.89 -6.48 -20.81
C VAL A 103 1.55 -7.39 -21.99
N ALA A 104 2.31 -8.47 -22.21
CA ALA A 104 2.09 -9.41 -23.31
C ALA A 104 0.85 -10.31 -23.12
N ASP A 105 0.35 -10.47 -21.89
CA ASP A 105 -0.89 -11.23 -21.64
C ASP A 105 -2.11 -10.30 -21.82
N GLU A 106 -2.84 -10.48 -22.91
CA GLU A 106 -4.02 -9.67 -23.24
C GLU A 106 -5.15 -9.76 -22.20
N LYS A 107 -5.21 -10.84 -21.41
CA LYS A 107 -6.21 -10.97 -20.33
C LYS A 107 -5.91 -10.08 -19.13
N VAL A 108 -4.66 -9.62 -18.96
CA VAL A 108 -4.30 -8.70 -17.88
C VAL A 108 -4.79 -7.32 -18.24
N VAL A 109 -5.81 -6.85 -17.54
CA VAL A 109 -6.45 -5.53 -17.79
C VAL A 109 -6.06 -4.47 -16.75
N GLY A 110 -5.29 -4.85 -15.75
CA GLY A 110 -4.74 -3.95 -14.74
C GLY A 110 -3.73 -4.67 -13.85
N VAL A 111 -2.75 -3.93 -13.33
CA VAL A 111 -1.74 -4.45 -12.39
C VAL A 111 -1.70 -3.60 -11.13
N ILE A 112 -1.56 -4.26 -9.98
CA ILE A 112 -1.37 -3.62 -8.68
C ILE A 112 0.05 -3.89 -8.19
N GLY A 113 0.76 -2.81 -7.93
CA GLY A 113 2.18 -2.80 -7.60
C GLY A 113 2.94 -1.72 -8.39
N PRO A 114 4.27 -1.66 -8.22
CA PRO A 114 5.09 -2.42 -7.28
C PRO A 114 5.10 -1.83 -5.86
N LEU A 115 5.88 -2.45 -4.96
CA LEU A 115 6.16 -1.91 -3.63
C LEU A 115 7.18 -0.76 -3.71
N ASN A 116 8.30 -0.98 -4.38
CA ASN A 116 9.47 -0.12 -4.33
C ASN A 116 9.51 0.89 -5.49
N SER A 117 9.92 2.14 -5.19
CA SER A 117 9.96 3.22 -6.18
C SER A 117 11.03 3.02 -7.26
N SER A 118 12.16 2.35 -6.95
CA SER A 118 13.18 1.99 -7.94
C SER A 118 12.65 0.99 -8.97
N VAL A 119 11.81 0.04 -8.53
CA VAL A 119 11.12 -0.92 -9.39
C VAL A 119 10.07 -0.21 -10.25
N ALA A 120 9.25 0.67 -9.65
CA ALA A 120 8.27 1.46 -10.38
C ALA A 120 8.91 2.30 -11.50
N LYS A 121 10.08 2.90 -11.23
CA LYS A 121 10.83 3.68 -12.21
C LYS A 121 11.22 2.85 -13.45
N ALA A 122 11.52 1.56 -13.26
CA ALA A 122 11.82 0.64 -14.36
C ALA A 122 10.56 0.13 -15.06
N GLN A 123 9.43 0.01 -14.36
CA GLN A 123 8.20 -0.58 -14.87
C GLN A 123 7.29 0.40 -15.61
N ILE A 124 7.18 1.64 -15.15
CA ILE A 124 6.25 2.64 -15.72
C ILE A 124 6.46 2.83 -17.23
N PRO A 125 7.70 2.91 -17.78
CA PRO A 125 7.88 3.01 -19.23
C PRO A 125 7.31 1.81 -20.00
N ILE A 126 7.40 0.61 -19.44
CA ILE A 126 6.94 -0.64 -20.05
C ILE A 126 5.41 -0.69 -20.04
N THR A 127 4.79 -0.46 -18.88
CA THR A 127 3.32 -0.45 -18.76
C THR A 127 2.71 0.68 -19.58
N ASN A 128 3.35 1.85 -19.64
CA ASN A 128 2.91 2.97 -20.45
C ASN A 128 2.96 2.64 -21.95
N ALA A 129 4.07 2.09 -22.44
CA ALA A 129 4.19 1.66 -23.83
C ALA A 129 3.15 0.58 -24.20
N GLY A 130 2.87 -0.34 -23.26
CA GLY A 130 1.88 -1.42 -23.42
C GLY A 130 0.42 -1.00 -23.15
N GLY A 131 0.16 0.22 -22.70
CA GLY A 131 -1.18 0.70 -22.34
C GLY A 131 -1.79 -0.06 -21.15
N LEU A 132 -0.97 -0.70 -20.29
CA LEU A 132 -1.43 -1.45 -19.12
C LEU A 132 -1.68 -0.50 -17.93
N PRO A 133 -2.92 -0.40 -17.40
CA PRO A 133 -3.20 0.37 -16.20
C PRO A 133 -2.43 -0.19 -15.00
N GLN A 134 -1.81 0.70 -14.22
CA GLN A 134 -1.00 0.34 -13.04
C GLN A 134 -1.40 1.19 -11.84
N CYS A 135 -1.79 0.55 -10.73
CA CYS A 135 -2.07 1.20 -9.45
C CYS A 135 -1.05 0.77 -8.41
N SER A 136 -0.27 1.71 -7.88
CA SER A 136 0.64 1.41 -6.77
C SER A 136 -0.01 1.66 -5.42
N PRO A 137 0.04 0.68 -4.53
CA PRO A 137 -0.40 0.84 -3.14
C PRO A 137 0.66 1.47 -2.23
N ALA A 138 1.91 1.67 -2.70
CA ALA A 138 3.03 1.97 -1.82
C ALA A 138 4.10 2.92 -2.37
N ASN A 139 4.14 3.21 -3.67
CA ASN A 139 5.20 4.04 -4.23
C ASN A 139 5.04 5.51 -3.86
N THR A 140 6.05 6.09 -3.23
CA THR A 140 5.99 7.44 -2.65
C THR A 140 6.92 8.44 -3.33
N ASN A 141 7.94 8.01 -4.09
CA ASN A 141 8.89 8.93 -4.69
C ASN A 141 8.21 9.90 -5.67
N PRO A 142 8.39 11.24 -5.51
CA PRO A 142 7.74 12.24 -6.37
C PRO A 142 8.14 12.15 -7.85
N ASP A 143 9.36 11.73 -8.16
CA ASP A 143 9.88 11.65 -9.52
C ASP A 143 9.17 10.60 -10.40
N LEU A 144 8.32 9.77 -9.82
CA LEU A 144 7.50 8.82 -10.59
C LEU A 144 6.35 9.50 -11.35
N THR A 145 5.95 10.69 -10.90
CA THR A 145 4.78 11.40 -11.45
C THR A 145 5.07 12.86 -11.74
N LYS A 146 5.86 13.54 -10.89
CA LYS A 146 6.05 14.99 -10.91
C LYS A 146 7.23 15.43 -11.77
N GLY A 147 7.15 16.66 -12.23
CA GLY A 147 8.24 17.32 -12.93
C GLY A 147 8.66 16.64 -14.23
N ASP A 148 9.86 16.93 -14.69
CA ASP A 148 10.41 16.37 -15.93
C ASP A 148 10.78 14.89 -15.76
N ALA A 149 11.20 14.47 -14.58
CA ALA A 149 11.50 13.07 -14.28
C ALA A 149 10.26 12.19 -14.53
N GLY A 150 9.11 12.56 -13.94
CA GLY A 150 7.86 11.82 -14.14
C GLY A 150 7.37 11.82 -15.60
N LYS A 151 7.57 12.93 -16.32
CA LYS A 151 7.23 13.01 -17.75
C LYS A 151 8.09 12.07 -18.60
N GLN A 152 9.39 11.95 -18.31
CA GLN A 152 10.32 11.09 -19.06
C GLN A 152 9.99 9.60 -18.95
N LEU A 153 9.28 9.18 -17.91
CA LEU A 153 8.84 7.80 -17.76
C LEU A 153 7.69 7.41 -18.71
N ARG A 154 7.07 8.38 -19.40
CA ARG A 154 5.87 8.16 -20.22
C ARG A 154 6.04 8.77 -21.60
N THR A 155 5.74 7.97 -22.62
CA THR A 155 5.69 8.41 -24.02
C THR A 155 4.26 8.47 -24.56
N LYS A 156 3.31 7.88 -23.81
CA LYS A 156 1.87 7.86 -24.08
C LYS A 156 1.11 8.53 -22.94
N PRO A 157 -0.20 8.76 -23.09
CA PRO A 157 -1.03 9.25 -21.98
C PRO A 157 -0.87 8.43 -20.69
N ASN A 158 -1.08 9.06 -19.54
CA ASN A 158 -0.89 8.45 -18.24
C ASN A 158 -1.64 7.11 -18.10
N ASN A 159 -1.00 6.15 -17.46
CA ASN A 159 -1.52 4.81 -17.15
C ASN A 159 -1.26 4.38 -15.71
N TYR A 160 -0.67 5.27 -14.91
CA TYR A 160 -0.22 4.98 -13.56
C TYR A 160 -0.91 5.90 -12.56
N VAL A 161 -1.39 5.31 -11.46
CA VAL A 161 -1.90 6.03 -10.30
C VAL A 161 -1.31 5.44 -9.01
N ARG A 162 -1.33 6.21 -7.92
CA ARG A 162 -0.97 5.72 -6.59
C ARG A 162 -1.94 6.24 -5.54
N VAL A 163 -2.26 5.39 -4.56
CA VAL A 163 -3.20 5.69 -3.48
C VAL A 163 -2.52 6.20 -2.20
N VAL A 164 -1.23 6.35 -2.23
CA VAL A 164 -0.40 6.89 -1.13
C VAL A 164 0.11 8.28 -1.48
N THR A 165 0.38 9.09 -0.45
CA THR A 165 1.00 10.40 -0.64
C THR A 165 2.47 10.27 -1.00
N THR A 166 3.13 11.39 -1.29
CA THR A 166 4.50 11.42 -1.81
C THR A 166 5.52 11.81 -0.75
N ASP A 167 6.81 11.49 -0.98
CA ASP A 167 7.90 11.74 -0.03
C ASP A 167 8.14 13.22 0.27
N ASP A 168 7.77 14.11 -0.66
CA ASP A 168 7.73 15.56 -0.42
C ASP A 168 6.64 16.00 0.58
N VAL A 169 5.85 15.04 1.08
CA VAL A 169 4.93 15.19 2.21
C VAL A 169 5.38 14.32 3.37
N GLN A 170 5.78 13.06 3.12
CA GLN A 170 6.16 12.11 4.15
C GLN A 170 7.44 12.52 4.91
N GLY A 171 8.49 12.95 4.21
CA GLY A 171 9.73 13.43 4.81
C GLY A 171 9.49 14.62 5.74
N PRO A 172 8.84 15.70 5.29
CA PRO A 172 8.43 16.82 6.14
C PRO A 172 7.58 16.43 7.35
N ALA A 173 6.68 15.45 7.21
CA ALA A 173 5.89 14.97 8.35
C ALA A 173 6.75 14.32 9.44
N ALA A 174 7.74 13.51 9.06
CA ALA A 174 8.71 12.93 9.98
C ALA A 174 9.57 14.02 10.64
N ALA A 175 10.03 15.00 9.87
CA ALA A 175 10.84 16.13 10.37
C ALA A 175 10.04 16.95 11.39
N GLN A 176 8.80 17.27 11.09
CA GLN A 176 7.89 17.94 12.01
C GLN A 176 7.71 17.14 13.30
N TYR A 177 7.49 15.84 13.22
CA TYR A 177 7.29 15.00 14.39
C TYR A 177 8.52 14.94 15.29
N ILE A 178 9.72 14.77 14.72
CA ILE A 178 10.98 14.77 15.47
C ILE A 178 11.21 16.13 16.15
N TYR A 179 11.03 17.23 15.41
CA TYR A 179 11.33 18.57 15.90
C TYR A 179 10.28 19.07 16.90
N ASP A 180 8.98 18.97 16.52
CA ASP A 180 7.89 19.59 17.26
C ASP A 180 7.32 18.68 18.36
N THR A 181 7.32 17.34 18.17
CA THR A 181 6.72 16.40 19.14
C THR A 181 7.79 15.77 20.02
N LEU A 182 8.84 15.16 19.43
CA LEU A 182 9.92 14.54 20.20
C LEU A 182 10.88 15.59 20.79
N LYS A 183 10.78 16.86 20.37
CA LYS A 183 11.64 17.98 20.83
C LYS A 183 13.13 17.72 20.61
N LYS A 184 13.47 17.09 19.48
CA LYS A 184 14.85 16.82 19.09
C LYS A 184 15.27 17.82 18.03
N THR A 185 16.35 18.53 18.27
CA THR A 185 16.85 19.61 17.39
C THR A 185 18.11 19.25 16.63
N SER A 186 18.70 18.08 16.89
CA SER A 186 19.80 17.53 16.09
C SER A 186 19.54 16.09 15.67
N VAL A 187 19.86 15.76 14.41
CA VAL A 187 19.60 14.45 13.81
C VAL A 187 20.80 13.96 13.03
N TYR A 188 21.07 12.65 13.11
CA TYR A 188 21.90 11.93 12.15
C TYR A 188 20.99 11.27 11.12
N ILE A 189 21.32 11.42 9.83
CA ILE A 189 20.56 10.83 8.73
C ILE A 189 21.40 9.74 8.08
N ILE A 190 20.77 8.60 7.76
CA ILE A 190 21.36 7.55 6.95
C ILE A 190 20.32 7.04 5.96
N ASP A 191 20.67 6.95 4.67
CA ASP A 191 19.80 6.41 3.63
C ASP A 191 20.40 5.18 2.95
N ASP A 192 19.54 4.40 2.26
CA ASP A 192 19.92 3.17 1.57
C ASP A 192 20.44 3.40 0.13
N THR A 193 20.53 4.64 -0.30
CA THR A 193 20.93 5.09 -1.65
C THR A 193 19.97 4.72 -2.77
N GLU A 194 18.85 4.05 -2.44
CA GLU A 194 17.81 3.70 -3.40
C GLU A 194 16.89 4.89 -3.71
N THR A 195 16.15 4.80 -4.79
CA THR A 195 15.26 5.91 -5.25
C THR A 195 14.30 6.38 -4.16
N PHE A 196 13.72 5.45 -3.39
CA PHE A 196 12.82 5.77 -2.28
C PHE A 196 13.60 6.33 -1.09
N GLY A 197 14.52 5.54 -0.51
CA GLY A 197 15.12 5.87 0.78
C GLY A 197 15.93 7.17 0.75
N LYS A 198 16.71 7.37 -0.32
CA LYS A 198 17.41 8.64 -0.52
C LYS A 198 16.43 9.80 -0.72
N GLY A 199 15.40 9.62 -1.53
CA GLY A 199 14.41 10.67 -1.83
C GLY A 199 13.67 11.16 -0.58
N VAL A 200 13.19 10.24 0.26
CA VAL A 200 12.49 10.60 1.51
C VAL A 200 13.46 11.20 2.55
N ALA A 201 14.72 10.75 2.58
CA ALA A 201 15.75 11.34 3.46
C ALA A 201 16.13 12.76 3.05
N ASP A 202 16.28 13.02 1.76
CA ASP A 202 16.55 14.37 1.24
C ASP A 202 15.38 15.33 1.57
N ALA A 203 14.13 14.89 1.39
CA ALA A 203 12.95 15.68 1.74
C ALA A 203 12.84 15.94 3.25
N PHE A 204 13.13 14.94 4.06
CA PHE A 204 13.23 15.07 5.52
C PHE A 204 14.30 16.10 5.91
N GLU A 205 15.51 15.98 5.37
CA GLU A 205 16.62 16.87 5.69
C GLU A 205 16.30 18.33 5.38
N ALA A 206 15.71 18.57 4.20
CA ALA A 206 15.34 19.92 3.77
C ALA A 206 14.35 20.58 4.74
N ASP A 207 13.29 19.89 5.16
CA ASP A 207 12.29 20.43 6.09
C ASP A 207 12.84 20.53 7.51
N PHE A 208 13.63 19.55 7.97
CA PHE A 208 14.23 19.59 9.31
C PHE A 208 15.15 20.80 9.50
N LYS A 209 15.98 21.10 8.47
CA LYS A 209 16.81 22.32 8.45
C LYS A 209 15.97 23.60 8.38
N ALA A 210 14.91 23.61 7.58
CA ALA A 210 14.01 24.76 7.48
C ALA A 210 13.29 25.07 8.80
N ARG A 211 13.09 24.07 9.67
CA ARG A 211 12.58 24.24 11.05
C ARG A 211 13.63 24.75 12.04
N GLY A 212 14.88 24.91 11.64
CA GLY A 212 15.99 25.29 12.51
C GLY A 212 16.72 24.10 13.16
N GLY A 213 16.44 22.89 12.70
CA GLY A 213 17.14 21.67 13.13
C GLY A 213 18.56 21.58 12.55
N THR A 214 19.43 20.87 13.25
CA THR A 214 20.80 20.60 12.83
C THR A 214 20.94 19.16 12.37
N VAL A 215 21.42 18.95 11.15
CA VAL A 215 21.82 17.63 10.66
C VAL A 215 23.30 17.44 10.99
N THR A 216 23.62 16.50 11.89
CA THR A 216 25.01 16.24 12.31
C THR A 216 25.81 15.64 11.18
N LYS A 217 25.19 14.75 10.39
CA LYS A 217 25.71 14.18 9.15
C LYS A 217 24.58 13.50 8.38
N HIS A 218 24.74 13.37 7.06
CA HIS A 218 23.91 12.55 6.20
C HIS A 218 24.81 11.60 5.41
N ASP A 219 24.66 10.28 5.66
CA ASP A 219 25.43 9.22 5.01
C ASP A 219 24.53 8.33 4.15
N GLY A 220 25.05 7.87 3.01
CA GLY A 220 24.44 6.82 2.20
C GLY A 220 25.07 5.46 2.53
N ALA A 221 24.24 4.44 2.71
CA ALA A 221 24.65 3.05 2.98
C ALA A 221 23.91 2.08 2.07
N PRO A 222 24.47 1.75 0.90
CA PRO A 222 23.83 0.81 -0.05
C PRO A 222 23.42 -0.52 0.60
N LYS A 223 22.39 -1.18 0.08
CA LYS A 223 21.89 -2.48 0.60
C LYS A 223 22.97 -3.59 0.69
N THR A 224 24.09 -3.42 -0.01
CA THR A 224 25.25 -4.31 0.06
C THR A 224 26.17 -4.03 1.24
N THR A 225 25.92 -2.97 2.02
CA THR A 225 26.72 -2.61 3.21
C THR A 225 26.69 -3.73 4.24
N GLN A 226 27.89 -4.15 4.71
CA GLN A 226 28.04 -5.22 5.68
C GLN A 226 28.34 -4.69 7.09
N ASP A 227 29.05 -3.57 7.19
CA ASP A 227 29.48 -3.00 8.47
C ASP A 227 28.77 -1.67 8.77
N TYR A 228 27.61 -1.78 9.41
CA TYR A 228 26.90 -0.61 9.93
C TYR A 228 27.45 -0.13 11.28
N VAL A 229 28.19 -0.98 12.02
CA VAL A 229 28.71 -0.60 13.36
C VAL A 229 29.74 0.50 13.22
N THR A 230 30.67 0.42 12.26
CA THR A 230 31.65 1.47 11.98
C THR A 230 30.95 2.79 11.63
N ILE A 231 29.89 2.75 10.79
CA ILE A 231 29.13 3.93 10.40
C ILE A 231 28.45 4.56 11.63
N MET A 232 27.75 3.76 12.43
CA MET A 232 27.03 4.25 13.61
C MET A 232 27.96 4.71 14.74
N THR A 233 29.16 4.10 14.89
CA THR A 233 30.18 4.58 15.82
C THR A 233 30.70 5.98 15.40
N ALA A 234 30.91 6.21 14.11
CA ALA A 234 31.26 7.53 13.60
C ALA A 234 30.08 8.53 13.82
N ALA A 235 28.85 8.13 13.61
CA ALA A 235 27.67 8.96 13.87
C ALA A 235 27.54 9.38 15.34
N ALA A 236 27.87 8.48 16.28
CA ALA A 236 27.80 8.74 17.72
C ALA A 236 28.73 9.90 18.16
N SER A 237 29.83 10.12 17.47
CA SER A 237 30.75 11.25 17.75
C SER A 237 30.09 12.62 17.57
N GLY A 238 29.07 12.72 16.71
CA GLY A 238 28.24 13.91 16.50
C GLY A 238 27.18 14.14 17.57
N SER A 239 27.00 13.21 18.51
CA SER A 239 26.01 13.26 19.58
C SER A 239 24.59 13.61 19.09
N PRO A 240 24.03 12.91 18.08
CA PRO A 240 22.71 13.20 17.55
C PRO A 240 21.64 12.92 18.61
N GLN A 241 20.59 13.73 18.62
CA GLN A 241 19.42 13.55 19.49
C GLN A 241 18.35 12.64 18.89
N ALA A 242 18.41 12.38 17.59
CA ALA A 242 17.58 11.42 16.86
C ALA A 242 18.38 10.84 15.69
N ILE A 243 17.96 9.66 15.23
CA ILE A 243 18.43 9.03 14.00
C ILE A 243 17.24 8.98 13.05
N TYR A 244 17.43 9.46 11.80
CA TYR A 244 16.48 9.24 10.72
C TYR A 244 17.09 8.30 9.70
N PHE A 245 16.37 7.20 9.44
CA PHE A 245 16.71 6.23 8.39
C PHE A 245 15.81 6.45 7.18
N GLY A 246 16.37 6.61 5.99
CA GLY A 246 15.67 6.59 4.72
C GLY A 246 15.85 5.26 4.01
N GLY A 247 14.85 4.43 3.98
CA GLY A 247 14.93 3.11 3.35
C GLY A 247 13.88 2.12 3.82
N VAL A 248 14.10 0.86 3.50
CA VAL A 248 13.21 -0.25 3.87
C VAL A 248 13.93 -1.26 4.78
N THR A 249 13.19 -2.15 5.42
CA THR A 249 13.78 -3.18 6.29
C THR A 249 14.84 -4.02 5.56
N ALA A 250 14.57 -4.42 4.31
CA ALA A 250 15.48 -5.24 3.50
C ALA A 250 16.82 -4.54 3.20
N THR A 251 16.81 -3.22 3.07
CA THR A 251 18.03 -2.45 2.73
C THR A 251 18.86 -2.05 3.94
N GLY A 252 18.36 -2.32 5.17
CA GLY A 252 19.19 -2.11 6.36
C GLY A 252 18.45 -1.67 7.61
N GLY A 253 17.14 -1.39 7.57
CA GLY A 253 16.40 -0.76 8.67
C GLY A 253 16.71 -1.30 10.06
N ALA A 254 16.48 -2.59 10.30
CA ALA A 254 16.77 -3.21 11.60
C ALA A 254 18.28 -3.35 11.88
N ARG A 255 19.10 -3.62 10.84
CA ARG A 255 20.56 -3.75 11.02
C ARG A 255 21.21 -2.45 11.47
N ILE A 256 20.75 -1.32 10.94
CA ILE A 256 21.23 0.02 11.34
C ILE A 256 20.83 0.30 12.79
N LEU A 257 19.59 0.00 13.18
CA LEU A 257 19.14 0.16 14.57
C LEU A 257 20.00 -0.67 15.54
N LEU A 258 20.25 -1.95 15.21
CA LEU A 258 21.08 -2.83 16.03
C LEU A 258 22.54 -2.35 16.10
N ALA A 259 23.06 -1.77 15.03
CA ALA A 259 24.39 -1.15 15.01
C ALA A 259 24.42 0.14 15.85
N ALA A 260 23.35 0.93 15.84
CA ALA A 260 23.20 2.11 16.69
C ALA A 260 23.22 1.75 18.18
N GLU A 261 22.55 0.66 18.57
CA GLU A 261 22.63 0.12 19.92
C GLU A 261 24.07 -0.20 20.33
N GLN A 262 24.83 -0.89 19.44
CA GLN A 262 26.24 -1.23 19.69
C GLN A 262 27.15 0.00 19.78
N ALA A 263 26.80 1.07 19.07
CA ALA A 263 27.50 2.35 19.08
C ALA A 263 27.15 3.27 20.27
N GLY A 264 26.28 2.79 21.21
CA GLY A 264 25.85 3.58 22.37
C GLY A 264 24.72 4.57 22.08
N LEU A 265 24.02 4.42 20.96
CA LEU A 265 22.89 5.26 20.55
C LEU A 265 21.52 4.62 20.82
N GLY A 266 21.44 3.58 21.64
CA GLY A 266 20.21 2.80 21.87
C GLY A 266 19.08 3.55 22.56
N ASP A 267 19.38 4.63 23.28
CA ASP A 267 18.37 5.49 23.90
C ASP A 267 17.96 6.67 22.99
N VAL A 268 18.60 6.81 21.83
CA VAL A 268 18.29 7.85 20.84
C VAL A 268 17.07 7.39 20.01
N PRO A 269 16.03 8.22 19.82
CA PRO A 269 14.92 7.88 18.95
C PRO A 269 15.37 7.50 17.55
N TYR A 270 14.89 6.34 17.06
CA TYR A 270 15.11 5.86 15.71
C TYR A 270 13.82 6.03 14.91
N VAL A 271 13.85 6.86 13.89
CA VAL A 271 12.68 7.19 13.07
C VAL A 271 12.92 6.77 11.63
N GLY A 272 12.01 6.01 11.06
CA GLY A 272 12.05 5.61 9.67
C GLY A 272 10.75 5.93 8.93
N PRO A 273 10.78 5.86 7.59
CA PRO A 273 9.58 6.01 6.77
C PRO A 273 8.71 4.74 6.81
N ASP A 274 7.70 4.69 5.96
CA ASP A 274 6.81 3.53 5.78
C ASP A 274 7.54 2.22 5.45
N GLY A 275 8.74 2.31 4.89
CA GLY A 275 9.57 1.14 4.56
C GLY A 275 10.01 0.27 5.76
N ILE A 276 9.83 0.75 7.00
CA ILE A 276 10.02 -0.05 8.22
C ILE A 276 8.70 -0.41 8.92
N ASN A 277 7.57 0.07 8.41
CA ASN A 277 6.23 -0.27 8.93
C ASN A 277 5.65 -1.48 8.18
N ASP A 278 6.33 -2.60 8.25
CA ASP A 278 6.13 -3.79 7.44
C ASP A 278 5.54 -4.98 8.20
N GLY A 279 5.16 -4.79 9.46
CA GLY A 279 4.52 -5.82 10.27
C GLY A 279 4.85 -5.73 11.75
N SER A 280 4.22 -6.60 12.55
CA SER A 280 4.44 -6.72 13.99
C SER A 280 5.73 -7.49 14.31
N ALA A 281 6.11 -7.55 15.58
CA ALA A 281 7.25 -8.36 16.02
C ALA A 281 7.02 -9.89 15.85
N THR A 282 5.79 -10.32 15.58
CA THR A 282 5.47 -11.72 15.25
C THR A 282 5.47 -12.00 13.74
N THR A 283 5.52 -10.96 12.92
CA THR A 283 5.64 -11.08 11.46
C THR A 283 7.10 -11.39 11.11
N LYS A 284 7.35 -12.59 10.61
CA LYS A 284 8.70 -13.02 10.25
C LYS A 284 9.38 -12.03 9.33
N ASP A 285 10.64 -11.71 9.63
CA ASP A 285 11.52 -10.83 8.87
C ASP A 285 11.06 -9.36 8.76
N SER A 286 10.01 -8.94 9.50
CA SER A 286 9.65 -7.53 9.63
C SER A 286 10.70 -6.75 10.44
N PHE A 287 10.66 -5.42 10.34
CA PHE A 287 11.54 -4.55 11.14
C PHE A 287 11.44 -4.86 12.64
N LEU A 288 10.22 -4.93 13.17
CA LEU A 288 9.99 -5.20 14.60
C LEU A 288 10.45 -6.61 14.99
N ASN A 289 10.27 -7.61 14.13
CA ASN A 289 10.76 -8.97 14.38
C ASN A 289 12.29 -9.03 14.45
N LEU A 290 12.98 -8.37 13.51
CA LEU A 290 14.43 -8.35 13.42
C LEU A 290 15.07 -7.47 14.51
N ALA A 291 14.46 -6.37 14.88
CA ALA A 291 14.94 -5.45 15.90
C ALA A 291 14.69 -5.99 17.33
N GLY A 292 13.63 -6.76 17.52
CA GLY A 292 13.23 -7.29 18.83
C GLY A 292 13.04 -6.18 19.86
N ASP A 293 13.49 -6.41 21.10
CA ASP A 293 13.35 -5.45 22.20
C ASP A 293 14.14 -4.13 21.97
N LYS A 294 15.02 -4.08 20.97
CA LYS A 294 15.76 -2.86 20.59
C LYS A 294 14.90 -1.83 19.87
N ALA A 295 13.71 -2.21 19.39
CA ALA A 295 12.76 -1.30 18.78
C ALA A 295 12.09 -0.32 19.75
N LYS A 296 12.38 -0.36 21.06
CA LYS A 296 11.70 0.41 22.14
C LYS A 296 11.50 1.90 21.88
N ASN A 297 12.41 2.55 21.15
CA ASN A 297 12.36 3.98 20.81
C ASN A 297 12.21 4.19 19.30
N SER A 298 11.61 3.23 18.60
CA SER A 298 11.41 3.32 17.17
C SER A 298 10.07 3.96 16.83
N TYR A 299 10.09 4.77 15.78
CA TYR A 299 8.93 5.44 15.19
C TYR A 299 8.94 5.22 13.69
N SER A 300 7.74 5.19 13.10
CA SER A 300 7.59 5.07 11.66
C SER A 300 6.51 6.01 11.15
N THR A 301 6.68 6.53 9.95
CA THR A 301 5.58 7.13 9.18
C THR A 301 4.93 6.08 8.27
N LEU A 302 3.68 6.33 7.89
CA LEU A 302 2.98 5.65 6.80
C LEU A 302 2.49 6.73 5.84
N ALA A 303 2.82 6.62 4.56
CA ALA A 303 2.47 7.60 3.53
C ALA A 303 0.98 7.46 3.11
N GLY A 304 0.08 7.48 4.08
CA GLY A 304 -1.35 7.28 3.84
C GLY A 304 -2.17 7.31 5.13
N ILE A 305 -3.43 6.96 4.97
CA ILE A 305 -4.41 6.93 6.05
C ILE A 305 -4.17 5.69 6.92
N GLY A 306 -3.84 5.89 8.19
CA GLY A 306 -3.69 4.82 9.19
C GLY A 306 -4.99 4.48 9.91
N THR A 307 -5.94 5.45 9.97
CA THR A 307 -7.27 5.22 10.53
C THR A 307 -8.33 5.86 9.63
N PHE A 308 -9.43 5.15 9.37
CA PHE A 308 -10.49 5.56 8.45
C PHE A 308 -11.84 4.99 8.89
N ALA A 309 -12.93 5.56 8.39
CA ALA A 309 -14.27 5.05 8.66
C ALA A 309 -14.41 3.61 8.15
N GLY A 310 -14.81 2.69 9.03
CA GLY A 310 -14.94 1.26 8.68
C GLY A 310 -13.65 0.44 8.82
N LYS A 311 -12.57 1.01 9.37
CA LYS A 311 -11.33 0.26 9.62
C LYS A 311 -11.55 -0.99 10.48
N GLU A 312 -12.34 -0.90 11.55
CA GLU A 312 -12.66 -2.04 12.42
C GLU A 312 -13.30 -3.20 11.64
N LYS A 313 -14.22 -2.87 10.72
CA LYS A 313 -14.83 -3.88 9.86
C LYS A 313 -13.83 -4.49 8.89
N PHE A 314 -13.00 -3.67 8.28
CA PHE A 314 -11.94 -4.16 7.38
C PHE A 314 -10.98 -5.09 8.10
N ASP A 315 -10.51 -4.72 9.29
CA ASP A 315 -9.60 -5.52 10.10
C ASP A 315 -10.27 -6.86 10.50
N ALA A 316 -11.54 -6.81 10.89
CA ALA A 316 -12.30 -8.03 11.22
C ALA A 316 -12.48 -8.96 10.02
N ASP A 317 -12.87 -8.42 8.86
CA ASP A 317 -13.04 -9.20 7.62
C ASP A 317 -11.70 -9.80 7.16
N TYR A 318 -10.62 -9.00 7.23
CA TYR A 318 -9.28 -9.44 6.87
C TYR A 318 -8.80 -10.57 7.77
N LYS A 319 -8.96 -10.41 9.09
CA LYS A 319 -8.58 -11.43 10.07
C LYS A 319 -9.42 -12.71 9.94
N ALA A 320 -10.71 -12.58 9.65
CA ALA A 320 -11.59 -13.72 9.40
C ALA A 320 -11.17 -14.52 8.17
N GLU A 321 -10.69 -13.84 7.12
CA GLU A 321 -10.28 -14.48 5.87
C GLU A 321 -8.89 -15.12 5.93
N TYR A 322 -7.93 -14.45 6.59
CA TYR A 322 -6.51 -14.84 6.55
C TYR A 322 -5.95 -15.31 7.87
N GLY A 323 -6.69 -15.17 8.98
CA GLY A 323 -6.23 -15.58 10.33
C GLY A 323 -5.16 -14.69 10.96
N ILE A 324 -4.81 -13.58 10.30
CA ILE A 324 -3.80 -12.60 10.74
C ILE A 324 -4.36 -11.18 10.70
N ASP A 325 -3.75 -10.27 11.42
CA ASP A 325 -4.14 -8.87 11.43
C ASP A 325 -3.68 -8.14 10.14
N ALA A 326 -4.48 -7.15 9.71
CA ALA A 326 -4.09 -6.28 8.60
C ALA A 326 -2.99 -5.32 9.08
N THR A 327 -1.86 -5.29 8.38
CA THR A 327 -0.71 -4.45 8.70
C THR A 327 -0.23 -3.64 7.50
N GLY A 328 0.62 -2.65 7.72
CA GLY A 328 1.25 -1.88 6.65
C GLY A 328 0.24 -1.35 5.64
N TYR A 329 0.46 -1.66 4.39
CA TYR A 329 -0.34 -1.20 3.25
C TYR A 329 -1.46 -2.16 2.80
N ALA A 330 -1.98 -3.00 3.69
CA ALA A 330 -3.10 -3.90 3.38
C ALA A 330 -4.34 -3.16 2.84
N ALA A 331 -4.72 -2.05 3.50
CA ALA A 331 -5.86 -1.23 3.08
C ALA A 331 -5.62 -0.49 1.76
N GLN A 332 -4.39 -0.11 1.47
CA GLN A 332 -4.00 0.53 0.21
C GLN A 332 -4.05 -0.47 -0.96
N GLY A 333 -3.64 -1.72 -0.72
CA GLY A 333 -3.83 -2.81 -1.68
C GLY A 333 -5.30 -3.05 -2.00
N PHE A 334 -6.14 -3.06 -0.96
CA PHE A 334 -7.59 -3.14 -1.10
C PHE A 334 -8.16 -1.96 -1.91
N ALA A 335 -7.73 -0.72 -1.62
CA ALA A 335 -8.17 0.48 -2.34
C ALA A 335 -7.75 0.46 -3.82
N CYS A 336 -6.51 0.06 -4.16
CA CYS A 336 -6.09 -0.12 -5.55
C CYS A 336 -6.98 -1.12 -6.31
N ALA A 337 -7.34 -2.23 -5.65
CA ALA A 337 -8.26 -3.20 -6.25
C ALA A 337 -9.66 -2.60 -6.46
N GLN A 338 -10.18 -1.81 -5.51
CA GLN A 338 -11.46 -1.10 -5.68
C GLN A 338 -11.43 -0.12 -6.86
N ILE A 339 -10.32 0.60 -7.06
CA ILE A 339 -10.13 1.51 -8.18
C ILE A 339 -10.14 0.76 -9.51
N LEU A 340 -9.44 -0.37 -9.62
CA LEU A 340 -9.46 -1.20 -10.83
C LEU A 340 -10.84 -1.85 -11.07
N LEU A 341 -11.55 -2.26 -10.01
CA LEU A 341 -12.93 -2.77 -10.10
C LEU A 341 -13.89 -1.72 -10.65
N ASP A 342 -13.83 -0.49 -10.14
CA ASP A 342 -14.62 0.64 -10.63
C ASP A 342 -14.27 0.95 -12.10
N ALA A 343 -12.97 1.08 -12.41
CA ALA A 343 -12.49 1.37 -13.76
C ALA A 343 -12.95 0.28 -14.77
N LEU A 344 -12.85 -1.00 -14.41
CA LEU A 344 -13.34 -2.10 -15.23
C LEU A 344 -14.87 -2.08 -15.35
N GLY A 345 -15.58 -1.69 -14.28
CA GLY A 345 -17.03 -1.50 -14.27
C GLY A 345 -17.47 -0.49 -15.33
N ARG A 346 -16.86 0.68 -15.32
CA ARG A 346 -17.12 1.77 -16.30
C ARG A 346 -16.66 1.40 -17.71
N ALA A 347 -15.48 0.82 -17.86
CA ALA A 347 -14.96 0.37 -19.15
C ALA A 347 -15.84 -0.72 -19.77
N GLY A 348 -16.27 -1.71 -18.98
CA GLY A 348 -17.15 -2.78 -19.44
C GLY A 348 -18.50 -2.28 -19.94
N ALA A 349 -19.03 -1.21 -19.34
CA ALA A 349 -20.29 -0.59 -19.79
C ALA A 349 -20.22 -0.03 -21.21
N THR A 350 -19.02 0.33 -21.72
CA THR A 350 -18.83 0.80 -23.10
C THR A 350 -18.81 -0.33 -24.14
N ASN A 351 -18.86 -1.59 -23.67
CA ASN A 351 -18.85 -2.79 -24.49
C ASN A 351 -17.70 -2.87 -25.51
N PRO A 352 -16.42 -2.85 -25.05
CA PRO A 352 -15.26 -2.90 -25.94
C PRO A 352 -15.24 -4.14 -26.84
N ALA A 353 -14.74 -3.99 -28.07
CA ALA A 353 -14.83 -5.04 -29.07
C ALA A 353 -13.84 -6.20 -28.84
N ASP A 354 -12.74 -5.95 -28.12
CA ASP A 354 -11.67 -6.92 -27.84
C ASP A 354 -10.94 -6.57 -26.55
N MET A 355 -10.00 -7.42 -26.13
CA MET A 355 -9.25 -7.24 -24.87
C MET A 355 -8.29 -6.05 -24.91
N VAL A 356 -7.73 -5.70 -26.06
CA VAL A 356 -6.85 -4.53 -26.21
C VAL A 356 -7.66 -3.23 -25.99
N LYS A 357 -8.85 -3.15 -26.59
CA LYS A 357 -9.76 -2.00 -26.39
C LYS A 357 -10.32 -1.96 -24.97
N LEU A 358 -10.57 -3.12 -24.35
CA LEU A 358 -10.97 -3.17 -22.95
C LEU A 358 -9.87 -2.62 -22.05
N ARG A 359 -8.62 -3.07 -22.23
CA ARG A 359 -7.46 -2.60 -21.45
C ARG A 359 -7.31 -1.08 -21.58
N GLU A 360 -7.40 -0.53 -22.79
CA GLU A 360 -7.35 0.92 -23.03
C GLU A 360 -8.54 1.65 -22.36
N ALA A 361 -9.75 1.10 -22.42
CA ALA A 361 -10.91 1.68 -21.74
C ALA A 361 -10.74 1.67 -20.22
N VAL A 362 -10.17 0.59 -19.63
CA VAL A 362 -9.83 0.53 -18.19
C VAL A 362 -8.77 1.57 -17.85
N ARG A 363 -7.74 1.72 -18.69
CA ARG A 363 -6.71 2.77 -18.50
C ARG A 363 -7.34 4.16 -18.47
N VAL A 364 -8.14 4.50 -19.45
CA VAL A 364 -8.81 5.81 -19.54
C VAL A 364 -9.70 6.03 -18.32
N ALA A 365 -10.49 5.03 -17.95
CA ALA A 365 -11.34 5.10 -16.77
C ALA A 365 -10.54 5.29 -15.48
N MET A 366 -9.41 4.56 -15.31
CA MET A 366 -8.60 4.62 -14.09
C MET A 366 -7.91 5.97 -13.86
N VAL A 367 -7.47 6.64 -14.92
CA VAL A 367 -6.75 7.92 -14.79
C VAL A 367 -7.66 9.15 -14.97
N ASP A 368 -8.96 8.97 -14.99
CA ASP A 368 -9.94 10.05 -15.09
C ASP A 368 -9.89 10.94 -13.85
N SER A 369 -9.23 12.09 -13.96
CA SER A 369 -9.06 13.04 -12.85
C SER A 369 -10.35 13.74 -12.42
N SER A 370 -11.42 13.63 -13.21
CA SER A 370 -12.75 14.14 -12.84
C SER A 370 -13.59 13.15 -12.02
N HIS A 371 -13.16 11.88 -11.96
CA HIS A 371 -13.87 10.83 -11.25
C HIS A 371 -13.43 10.73 -9.78
N THR A 372 -14.41 10.57 -8.89
CA THR A 372 -14.17 10.31 -7.47
C THR A 372 -14.39 8.84 -7.17
N TYR A 373 -13.32 8.15 -6.81
CA TYR A 373 -13.35 6.75 -6.38
C TYR A 373 -13.83 6.65 -4.94
N LYS A 374 -14.83 5.81 -4.70
CA LYS A 374 -15.29 5.44 -3.37
C LYS A 374 -14.49 4.25 -2.89
N THR A 375 -13.52 4.48 -2.04
CA THR A 375 -12.65 3.43 -1.53
C THR A 375 -12.85 3.20 -0.04
N ILE A 376 -12.30 2.11 0.48
CA ILE A 376 -12.29 1.85 1.92
C ILE A 376 -11.59 2.97 2.71
N GLN A 377 -10.66 3.68 2.09
CA GLN A 377 -9.94 4.80 2.68
C GLN A 377 -10.64 6.15 2.47
N GLY A 378 -11.91 6.13 2.06
CA GLY A 378 -12.69 7.32 1.72
C GLY A 378 -12.61 7.67 0.24
N ASP A 379 -12.93 8.91 -0.07
CA ASP A 379 -12.98 9.43 -1.43
C ASP A 379 -11.56 9.72 -1.93
N ILE A 380 -11.24 9.19 -3.10
CA ILE A 380 -9.96 9.42 -3.79
C ILE A 380 -10.24 10.00 -5.18
N THR A 381 -9.56 11.08 -5.50
CA THR A 381 -9.38 11.57 -6.88
C THR A 381 -7.91 11.56 -7.23
N PHE A 382 -7.58 11.61 -8.51
CA PHE A 382 -6.19 11.66 -8.96
C PHE A 382 -5.89 12.96 -9.68
N THR A 383 -4.66 13.45 -9.55
CA THR A 383 -4.15 14.49 -10.47
C THR A 383 -3.98 13.91 -11.88
N ALA A 384 -3.76 14.76 -12.86
CA ALA A 384 -3.49 14.31 -14.23
C ALA A 384 -2.24 13.42 -14.32
N GLU A 385 -1.30 13.59 -13.40
CA GLU A 385 -0.07 12.82 -13.30
C GLU A 385 -0.26 11.48 -12.57
N GLY A 386 -1.40 11.30 -11.86
CA GLY A 386 -1.77 10.06 -11.17
C GLY A 386 -1.50 10.06 -9.66
N ASP A 387 -1.20 11.20 -9.06
CA ASP A 387 -1.09 11.31 -7.61
C ASP A 387 -2.47 11.39 -6.96
N THR A 388 -2.62 10.74 -5.80
CA THR A 388 -3.84 10.84 -4.99
C THR A 388 -4.08 12.27 -4.49
N SER A 389 -5.37 12.64 -4.38
CA SER A 389 -5.78 13.88 -3.71
C SER A 389 -5.56 13.84 -2.19
N GLN A 390 -5.43 12.65 -1.60
CA GLN A 390 -5.18 12.50 -0.17
C GLN A 390 -3.70 12.73 0.13
N ARG A 391 -3.42 13.76 0.94
CA ARG A 391 -2.05 14.13 1.36
C ARG A 391 -1.87 13.85 2.85
N ILE A 392 -2.15 12.61 3.24
CA ILE A 392 -2.20 12.20 4.64
C ILE A 392 -0.96 11.38 4.97
N VAL A 393 -0.37 11.66 6.12
CA VAL A 393 0.71 10.87 6.72
C VAL A 393 0.29 10.46 8.12
N SER A 394 0.39 9.18 8.42
CA SER A 394 0.18 8.62 9.75
C SER A 394 1.51 8.32 10.42
N ILE A 395 1.57 8.49 11.74
CA ILE A 395 2.78 8.29 12.55
C ILE A 395 2.49 7.21 13.58
N TYR A 396 3.45 6.32 13.74
CA TYR A 396 3.41 5.18 14.65
C TYR A 396 4.62 5.16 15.57
N SER A 397 4.44 4.63 16.76
CA SER A 397 5.51 4.25 17.69
C SER A 397 5.47 2.75 17.97
N PHE A 398 6.57 2.16 18.39
CA PHE A 398 6.56 0.78 18.84
C PHE A 398 5.90 0.65 20.20
N ASP A 399 4.91 -0.21 20.32
CA ASP A 399 4.29 -0.62 21.59
C ASP A 399 4.91 -1.96 22.06
N ALA A 400 5.72 -1.88 23.11
CA ALA A 400 6.40 -3.06 23.66
C ALA A 400 5.43 -4.09 24.30
N THR A 401 4.22 -3.66 24.69
CA THR A 401 3.20 -4.54 25.26
C THR A 401 2.47 -5.32 24.17
N ALA A 402 2.03 -4.61 23.14
CA ALA A 402 1.38 -5.22 21.97
C ALA A 402 2.39 -5.92 21.05
N LYS A 403 3.67 -5.56 21.14
CA LYS A 403 4.75 -5.97 20.22
C LYS A 403 4.42 -5.62 18.77
N ASP A 404 3.85 -4.44 18.57
CA ASP A 404 3.39 -3.96 17.29
C ASP A 404 3.52 -2.44 17.18
N TRP A 405 3.25 -1.91 15.98
CA TRP A 405 3.15 -0.49 15.74
C TRP A 405 1.84 0.05 16.35
N LYS A 406 1.96 1.05 17.19
CA LYS A 406 0.86 1.80 17.77
C LYS A 406 0.65 3.10 17.01
N PHE A 407 -0.56 3.32 16.52
CA PHE A 407 -0.94 4.59 15.90
C PHE A 407 -0.85 5.73 16.93
N GLU A 408 -0.12 6.79 16.60
CA GLU A 408 0.05 7.97 17.43
C GLU A 408 -0.78 9.15 16.93
N THR A 409 -0.64 9.49 15.64
CA THR A 409 -1.35 10.63 15.04
C THR A 409 -1.39 10.50 13.52
N GLN A 410 -2.24 11.31 12.92
CA GLN A 410 -2.40 11.43 11.47
C GLN A 410 -2.52 12.91 11.11
N VAL A 411 -1.79 13.35 10.11
CA VAL A 411 -1.77 14.73 9.63
C VAL A 411 -2.20 14.78 8.18
N ASP A 412 -3.19 15.61 7.89
CA ASP A 412 -3.62 15.91 6.53
C ASP A 412 -2.92 17.19 6.03
N TYR A 413 -2.08 17.03 5.03
CA TYR A 413 -1.35 18.13 4.40
C TYR A 413 -2.08 18.77 3.21
N ALA A 414 -3.24 18.26 2.83
CA ALA A 414 -4.07 18.89 1.79
C ALA A 414 -4.65 20.24 2.24
N THR A 415 -4.75 20.44 3.56
CA THR A 415 -5.33 21.64 4.20
C THR A 415 -4.29 22.63 4.72
N LYS A 416 -2.99 22.37 4.48
CA LYS A 416 -1.88 23.24 4.95
C LYS A 416 -1.23 24.01 3.82
#